data_e787ca509763544f39487891ddfa7448
#
_entry.id   e787ca509763544f39487891ddfa7448
#
_cell.length_a   1.000
_cell.length_b   1.000
_cell.length_c   1.000
_cell.angle_alpha   90.00
_cell.angle_beta   90.00
_cell.angle_gamma   90.00
#
_symmetry.space_group_name_H-M   'P 1'
#
loop_
_entity.id
_entity.type
_entity.pdbx_description
1 polymer ?
#
loop_
_entity_poly.entity_id
_entity_poly.type
_entity_poly.pdbx_seq_one_letter_code
_entity_poly.pdbx_strand_id
1 'polypeptide(L)'
;MAKGGGDDCAGRWGGSIGKTKLSRAQITGFLAAWFGWILDGMDAFIYALVLAPALTELLPLSGYVANTENIGFFGSIMFALFLIGWGMAFLWGPIGDRFGRTRTLAATILVYSIFTAAAAFAQDVWQLAVFRLLAGLGVGGNWAISGTYVAEMLPEDRRKFFGGVLNAGFYVGFFIASALNLTLGATFGWRAMFLSGIAPVVIALFTLYYVKEPERWTRQAESAKRLNQLAAIFRAPYLG
;
A
#
# COMPACT_ATOMS: atom_id res chain seq x y z
N MET A 1 51.42 25.52 -23.21
CA MET A 1 50.97 24.19 -23.63
C MET A 1 50.40 23.46 -22.45
N ALA A 2 49.08 23.42 -22.31
CA ALA A 2 48.34 22.60 -21.33
C ALA A 2 47.15 21.99 -22.09
N LYS A 3 47.20 20.70 -22.42
CA LYS A 3 46.10 19.83 -22.82
C LYS A 3 45.46 19.36 -21.51
N GLY A 4 44.19 19.51 -21.20
CA GLY A 4 43.03 18.97 -21.91
C GLY A 4 42.50 17.86 -21.01
N GLY A 5 41.71 18.19 -19.94
CA GLY A 5 41.00 17.24 -19.06
C GLY A 5 39.50 17.46 -19.25
N GLY A 6 38.96 16.86 -20.28
CA GLY A 6 37.53 16.95 -20.52
C GLY A 6 37.06 15.70 -21.22
N ASP A 7 36.89 14.58 -20.52
CA ASP A 7 36.23 13.39 -21.11
C ASP A 7 35.78 12.32 -20.06
N ASP A 8 35.56 12.68 -18.78
CA ASP A 8 35.17 11.66 -17.77
C ASP A 8 33.74 11.74 -17.26
N CYS A 9 32.87 12.60 -17.81
CA CYS A 9 31.47 12.71 -17.34
C CYS A 9 30.46 11.84 -18.11
N ALA A 10 30.83 11.31 -19.29
CA ALA A 10 29.89 10.52 -20.11
C ALA A 10 29.82 9.02 -19.75
N GLY A 11 30.77 8.50 -18.99
CA GLY A 11 30.90 7.07 -18.70
C GLY A 11 30.03 6.52 -17.55
N ARG A 12 29.34 7.36 -16.81
CA ARG A 12 28.71 6.94 -15.53
C ARG A 12 27.22 6.61 -15.61
N TRP A 13 26.58 6.80 -16.77
CA TRP A 13 25.15 6.50 -16.97
C TRP A 13 24.87 5.18 -17.71
N GLY A 14 25.90 4.52 -18.19
CA GLY A 14 25.83 3.22 -18.86
C GLY A 14 26.05 2.03 -17.94
N GLY A 15 25.57 2.08 -16.69
CA GLY A 15 25.59 0.94 -15.81
C GLY A 15 24.74 -0.19 -16.42
N SER A 16 25.40 -1.22 -16.94
CA SER A 16 24.85 -2.48 -17.43
C SER A 16 23.70 -2.89 -16.51
N ILE A 17 22.47 -2.90 -17.03
CA ILE A 17 21.28 -3.45 -16.34
C ILE A 17 21.66 -4.88 -15.94
N GLY A 18 21.91 -5.07 -14.67
CA GLY A 18 22.71 -6.11 -14.07
C GLY A 18 22.40 -7.53 -14.55
N LYS A 19 23.46 -8.27 -14.77
CA LYS A 19 23.47 -9.71 -15.05
C LYS A 19 23.07 -10.58 -13.83
N THR A 20 22.69 -9.98 -12.70
CA THR A 20 22.32 -10.72 -11.49
C THR A 20 20.95 -11.38 -11.67
N LYS A 21 20.93 -12.70 -11.70
CA LYS A 21 19.67 -13.47 -11.76
C LYS A 21 18.91 -13.29 -10.43
N LEU A 22 17.67 -12.87 -10.52
CA LEU A 22 16.80 -12.79 -9.34
C LEU A 22 16.42 -14.20 -8.85
N SER A 23 16.42 -14.39 -7.56
CA SER A 23 15.94 -15.62 -6.95
C SER A 23 14.41 -15.74 -7.06
N ARG A 24 13.89 -16.97 -6.99
CA ARG A 24 12.43 -17.21 -6.98
C ARG A 24 11.75 -16.40 -5.86
N ALA A 25 12.35 -16.35 -4.68
CA ALA A 25 11.82 -15.59 -3.55
C ALA A 25 11.72 -14.07 -3.84
N GLN A 26 12.74 -13.50 -4.51
CA GLN A 26 12.73 -12.10 -4.91
C GLN A 26 11.63 -11.80 -5.93
N ILE A 27 11.43 -12.67 -6.91
CA ILE A 27 10.38 -12.52 -7.92
C ILE A 27 9.00 -12.64 -7.27
N THR A 28 8.77 -13.66 -6.44
CA THR A 28 7.48 -13.87 -5.76
C THR A 28 7.14 -12.70 -4.83
N GLY A 29 8.13 -12.22 -4.06
CA GLY A 29 7.95 -11.08 -3.17
C GLY A 29 7.67 -9.78 -3.93
N PHE A 30 8.38 -9.54 -5.04
CA PHE A 30 8.11 -8.38 -5.89
C PHE A 30 6.71 -8.44 -6.51
N LEU A 31 6.29 -9.60 -7.02
CA LEU A 31 4.95 -9.76 -7.60
C LEU A 31 3.87 -9.54 -6.56
N ALA A 32 4.03 -10.04 -5.34
CA ALA A 32 3.07 -9.80 -4.26
C ALA A 32 2.94 -8.30 -3.94
N ALA A 33 4.06 -7.58 -3.80
CA ALA A 33 4.07 -6.14 -3.59
C ALA A 33 3.47 -5.39 -4.79
N TRP A 34 3.77 -5.80 -6.02
CA TRP A 34 3.26 -5.17 -7.24
C TRP A 34 1.76 -5.37 -7.42
N PHE A 35 1.25 -6.58 -7.22
CA PHE A 35 -0.20 -6.82 -7.25
C PHE A 35 -0.93 -6.11 -6.11
N GLY A 36 -0.33 -6.07 -4.91
CA GLY A 36 -0.85 -5.25 -3.81
C GLY A 36 -0.99 -3.78 -4.23
N TRP A 37 0.04 -3.23 -4.89
CA TRP A 37 0.06 -1.84 -5.37
C TRP A 37 -0.93 -1.56 -6.51
N ILE A 38 -1.14 -2.51 -7.42
CA ILE A 38 -2.19 -2.44 -8.45
C ILE A 38 -3.56 -2.34 -7.78
N LEU A 39 -3.82 -3.17 -6.79
CA LEU A 39 -5.11 -3.20 -6.11
C LEU A 39 -5.35 -1.99 -5.20
N ASP A 40 -4.29 -1.37 -4.67
CA ASP A 40 -4.37 -0.04 -4.03
C ASP A 40 -4.84 1.03 -5.01
N GLY A 41 -4.22 1.05 -6.20
CA GLY A 41 -4.65 1.95 -7.27
C GLY A 41 -6.11 1.72 -7.65
N MET A 42 -6.53 0.45 -7.77
CA MET A 42 -7.91 0.10 -8.03
C MET A 42 -8.84 0.64 -6.93
N ASP A 43 -8.51 0.47 -5.65
CA ASP A 43 -9.31 0.94 -4.53
C ASP A 43 -9.47 2.47 -4.52
N ALA A 44 -8.37 3.18 -4.70
CA ALA A 44 -8.38 4.64 -4.74
C ALA A 44 -9.28 5.18 -5.87
N PHE A 45 -9.28 4.53 -7.03
CA PHE A 45 -10.10 4.95 -8.17
C PHE A 45 -11.54 4.44 -8.12
N ILE A 46 -11.83 3.28 -7.52
CA ILE A 46 -13.21 2.86 -7.23
C ILE A 46 -13.90 3.98 -6.46
N TYR A 47 -13.27 4.47 -5.39
CA TYR A 47 -13.83 5.55 -4.60
C TYR A 47 -14.15 6.80 -5.45
N ALA A 48 -13.20 7.27 -6.26
CA ALA A 48 -13.40 8.46 -7.08
C ALA A 48 -14.59 8.30 -8.06
N LEU A 49 -14.77 7.10 -8.63
CA LEU A 49 -15.83 6.81 -9.59
C LEU A 49 -17.21 6.71 -8.96
N VAL A 50 -17.31 6.18 -7.73
CA VAL A 50 -18.62 5.89 -7.10
C VAL A 50 -19.01 6.84 -5.98
N LEU A 51 -18.17 7.82 -5.67
CA LEU A 51 -18.43 8.78 -4.59
C LEU A 51 -19.73 9.57 -4.80
N ALA A 52 -19.92 10.15 -5.98
CA ALA A 52 -21.12 10.96 -6.24
C ALA A 52 -22.42 10.13 -6.17
N PRO A 53 -22.56 8.95 -6.82
CA PRO A 53 -23.73 8.12 -6.63
C PRO A 53 -23.94 7.63 -5.20
N ALA A 54 -22.87 7.30 -4.46
CA ALA A 54 -22.98 6.90 -3.07
C ALA A 54 -23.49 8.05 -2.19
N LEU A 55 -22.97 9.25 -2.35
CA LEU A 55 -23.43 10.44 -1.60
C LEU A 55 -24.85 10.84 -1.96
N THR A 56 -25.27 10.71 -3.23
CA THR A 56 -26.64 10.99 -3.65
C THR A 56 -27.63 10.13 -2.88
N GLU A 57 -27.28 8.88 -2.58
CA GLU A 57 -28.14 7.96 -1.81
C GLU A 57 -28.00 8.17 -0.28
N LEU A 58 -26.79 8.37 0.23
CA LEU A 58 -26.54 8.39 1.68
C LEU A 58 -26.84 9.76 2.35
N LEU A 59 -26.72 10.87 1.63
CA LEU A 59 -26.99 12.19 2.20
C LEU A 59 -28.44 12.34 2.71
N PRO A 60 -29.48 11.96 1.94
CA PRO A 60 -30.86 12.00 2.44
C PRO A 60 -31.07 11.10 3.67
N LEU A 61 -30.45 9.95 3.73
CA LEU A 61 -30.52 9.04 4.88
C LEU A 61 -29.84 9.64 6.14
N SER A 62 -28.93 10.57 5.93
CA SER A 62 -28.20 11.29 6.99
C SER A 62 -28.81 12.64 7.35
N GLY A 63 -29.98 12.99 6.79
CA GLY A 63 -30.68 14.26 7.05
C GLY A 63 -30.17 15.46 6.22
N TYR A 64 -29.39 15.23 5.17
CA TYR A 64 -28.88 16.28 4.28
C TYR A 64 -29.53 16.21 2.90
N VAL A 65 -29.68 17.37 2.25
CA VAL A 65 -30.18 17.40 0.87
C VAL A 65 -29.09 16.97 -0.09
N ALA A 66 -29.40 16.04 -1.00
CA ALA A 66 -28.48 15.58 -2.03
C ALA A 66 -28.46 16.56 -3.23
N ASN A 67 -27.78 17.69 -3.05
CA ASN A 67 -27.51 18.67 -4.10
C ASN A 67 -26.03 18.69 -4.45
N THR A 68 -25.68 19.36 -5.55
CA THR A 68 -24.29 19.43 -6.03
C THR A 68 -23.34 20.01 -4.98
N GLU A 69 -23.79 20.99 -4.21
CA GLU A 69 -23.00 21.64 -3.16
C GLU A 69 -22.67 20.65 -2.02
N ASN A 70 -23.67 19.96 -1.48
CA ASN A 70 -23.48 18.98 -0.41
C ASN A 70 -22.66 17.76 -0.88
N ILE A 71 -22.90 17.28 -2.10
CA ILE A 71 -22.09 16.18 -2.67
C ILE A 71 -20.63 16.60 -2.77
N GLY A 72 -20.34 17.81 -3.25
CA GLY A 72 -18.99 18.35 -3.31
C GLY A 72 -18.36 18.54 -1.93
N PHE A 73 -19.11 19.08 -0.96
CA PHE A 73 -18.65 19.31 0.40
C PHE A 73 -18.32 18.00 1.13
N PHE A 74 -19.25 17.07 1.19
CA PHE A 74 -19.04 15.78 1.85
C PHE A 74 -18.01 14.92 1.11
N GLY A 75 -17.96 14.99 -0.22
CA GLY A 75 -16.94 14.37 -1.04
C GLY A 75 -15.53 14.86 -0.68
N SER A 76 -15.38 16.16 -0.49
CA SER A 76 -14.11 16.76 -0.07
C SER A 76 -13.70 16.33 1.34
N ILE A 77 -14.64 16.26 2.28
CA ILE A 77 -14.39 15.76 3.64
C ILE A 77 -13.92 14.30 3.59
N MET A 78 -14.59 13.45 2.85
CA MET A 78 -14.21 12.03 2.74
C MET A 78 -12.85 11.85 2.09
N PHE A 79 -12.53 12.65 1.08
CA PHE A 79 -11.21 12.65 0.48
C PHE A 79 -10.14 13.13 1.47
N ALA A 80 -10.42 14.19 2.23
CA ALA A 80 -9.52 14.66 3.28
C ALA A 80 -9.29 13.59 4.37
N LEU A 81 -10.35 12.91 4.82
CA LEU A 81 -10.24 11.82 5.80
C LEU A 81 -9.42 10.64 5.26
N PHE A 82 -9.60 10.29 3.99
CA PHE A 82 -8.78 9.27 3.33
C PHE A 82 -7.30 9.69 3.30
N LEU A 83 -7.00 10.96 2.97
CA LEU A 83 -5.62 11.48 2.99
C LEU A 83 -5.03 11.53 4.39
N ILE A 84 -5.83 11.87 5.42
CA ILE A 84 -5.40 11.82 6.82
C ILE A 84 -5.02 10.37 7.18
N GLY A 85 -5.89 9.41 6.86
CA GLY A 85 -5.59 7.99 7.05
C GLY A 85 -4.30 7.57 6.33
N TRP A 86 -4.12 7.98 5.08
CA TRP A 86 -2.91 7.73 4.31
C TRP A 86 -1.68 8.38 4.96
N GLY A 87 -1.79 9.64 5.40
CA GLY A 87 -0.72 10.33 6.13
C GLY A 87 -0.29 9.63 7.43
N MET A 88 -1.18 8.83 8.04
CA MET A 88 -0.86 8.00 9.20
C MET A 88 0.00 6.76 8.85
N ALA A 89 0.47 6.62 7.62
CA ALA A 89 1.36 5.54 7.17
C ALA A 89 2.60 5.33 8.06
N PHE A 90 3.08 6.39 8.72
CA PHE A 90 4.23 6.32 9.64
C PHE A 90 4.00 5.35 10.81
N LEU A 91 2.77 5.05 11.18
CA LEU A 91 2.44 4.08 12.24
C LEU A 91 2.83 2.65 11.84
N TRP A 92 2.85 2.34 10.56
CA TRP A 92 3.19 1.01 10.06
C TRP A 92 4.69 0.72 10.06
N GLY A 93 5.55 1.75 10.09
CA GLY A 93 6.99 1.59 10.15
C GLY A 93 7.44 0.75 11.36
N PRO A 94 7.17 1.20 12.60
CA PRO A 94 7.50 0.44 13.81
C PRO A 94 6.85 -0.95 13.88
N ILE A 95 5.64 -1.09 13.31
CA ILE A 95 4.95 -2.40 13.21
C ILE A 95 5.73 -3.33 12.28
N GLY A 96 6.14 -2.84 11.10
CA GLY A 96 6.95 -3.59 10.15
C GLY A 96 8.34 -3.96 10.67
N ASP A 97 8.95 -3.09 11.46
CA ASP A 97 10.22 -3.37 12.11
C ASP A 97 10.10 -4.49 13.16
N ARG A 98 9.00 -4.49 13.91
CA ARG A 98 8.78 -5.45 15.01
C ARG A 98 8.24 -6.80 14.55
N PHE A 99 7.25 -6.81 13.66
CA PHE A 99 6.49 -8.02 13.27
C PHE A 99 6.93 -8.62 11.95
N GLY A 100 7.71 -7.91 11.17
CA GLY A 100 8.20 -8.31 9.85
C GLY A 100 7.54 -7.55 8.71
N ARG A 101 8.27 -7.40 7.61
CA ARG A 101 7.82 -6.64 6.43
C ARG A 101 6.66 -7.34 5.73
N THR A 102 6.77 -8.66 5.53
CA THR A 102 5.77 -9.48 4.84
C THR A 102 4.43 -9.52 5.58
N ARG A 103 4.49 -9.73 6.91
CA ARG A 103 3.28 -9.77 7.74
C ARG A 103 2.60 -8.41 7.79
N THR A 104 3.37 -7.34 7.90
CA THR A 104 2.83 -5.98 7.92
C THR A 104 2.26 -5.61 6.57
N LEU A 105 2.89 -6.00 5.46
CA LEU A 105 2.36 -5.83 4.11
C LEU A 105 0.99 -6.49 3.97
N ALA A 106 0.86 -7.74 4.39
CA ALA A 106 -0.42 -8.43 4.36
C ALA A 106 -1.47 -7.77 5.27
N ALA A 107 -1.08 -7.31 6.46
CA ALA A 107 -1.99 -6.62 7.37
C ALA A 107 -2.52 -5.30 6.79
N THR A 108 -1.67 -4.51 6.13
CA THR A 108 -2.09 -3.26 5.48
C THR A 108 -3.07 -3.52 4.34
N ILE A 109 -2.82 -4.56 3.52
CA ILE A 109 -3.74 -4.99 2.46
C ILE A 109 -5.09 -5.44 3.05
N LEU A 110 -5.08 -6.22 4.12
CA LEU A 110 -6.31 -6.65 4.80
C LEU A 110 -7.10 -5.47 5.34
N VAL A 111 -6.43 -4.50 5.98
CA VAL A 111 -7.09 -3.31 6.54
C VAL A 111 -7.83 -2.54 5.45
N TYR A 112 -7.15 -2.13 4.38
CA TYR A 112 -7.85 -1.34 3.36
C TYR A 112 -8.93 -2.15 2.64
N SER A 113 -8.69 -3.42 2.32
CA SER A 113 -9.67 -4.27 1.63
C SER A 113 -10.95 -4.46 2.43
N ILE A 114 -10.83 -4.73 3.74
CA ILE A 114 -11.98 -4.93 4.62
C ILE A 114 -12.79 -3.65 4.73
N PHE A 115 -12.13 -2.49 4.96
CA PHE A 115 -12.85 -1.24 5.13
C PHE A 115 -13.41 -0.69 3.83
N THR A 116 -12.79 -0.95 2.68
CA THR A 116 -13.39 -0.65 1.38
C THR A 116 -14.61 -1.51 1.11
N ALA A 117 -14.52 -2.82 1.35
CA ALA A 117 -15.69 -3.69 1.20
C ALA A 117 -16.80 -3.34 2.22
N ALA A 118 -16.45 -2.98 3.45
CA ALA A 118 -17.40 -2.54 4.47
C ALA A 118 -18.14 -1.25 4.06
N ALA A 119 -17.53 -0.38 3.27
CA ALA A 119 -18.16 0.81 2.73
C ALA A 119 -19.41 0.50 1.87
N ALA A 120 -19.50 -0.70 1.28
CA ALA A 120 -20.70 -1.14 0.57
C ALA A 120 -21.93 -1.26 1.46
N PHE A 121 -21.74 -1.46 2.78
CA PHE A 121 -22.80 -1.63 3.77
C PHE A 121 -23.09 -0.33 4.54
N ALA A 122 -22.47 0.79 4.15
CA ALA A 122 -22.74 2.07 4.79
C ALA A 122 -24.21 2.46 4.65
N GLN A 123 -24.82 2.86 5.76
CA GLN A 123 -26.23 3.28 5.87
C GLN A 123 -26.35 4.80 5.97
N ASP A 124 -25.28 5.47 6.35
CA ASP A 124 -25.20 6.92 6.45
C ASP A 124 -23.83 7.44 6.00
N VAL A 125 -23.75 8.75 5.83
CA VAL A 125 -22.54 9.43 5.32
C VAL A 125 -21.37 9.33 6.29
N TRP A 126 -21.63 9.28 7.60
CA TRP A 126 -20.59 9.23 8.61
C TRP A 126 -19.92 7.86 8.71
N GLN A 127 -20.69 6.77 8.55
CA GLN A 127 -20.15 5.42 8.45
C GLN A 127 -19.22 5.31 7.24
N LEU A 128 -19.64 5.86 6.09
CA LEU A 128 -18.78 5.89 4.90
C LEU A 128 -17.50 6.68 5.17
N ALA A 129 -17.58 7.81 5.89
CA ALA A 129 -16.43 8.63 6.26
C ALA A 129 -15.42 7.86 7.15
N VAL A 130 -15.90 7.13 8.16
CA VAL A 130 -15.04 6.29 9.01
C VAL A 130 -14.36 5.20 8.19
N PHE A 131 -15.10 4.52 7.32
CA PHE A 131 -14.52 3.49 6.46
C PHE A 131 -13.46 4.07 5.52
N ARG A 132 -13.64 5.29 5.01
CA ARG A 132 -12.64 5.98 4.18
C ARG A 132 -11.35 6.31 4.94
N LEU A 133 -11.46 6.79 6.18
CA LEU A 133 -10.30 7.03 7.02
C LEU A 133 -9.49 5.75 7.25
N LEU A 134 -10.17 4.66 7.61
CA LEU A 134 -9.55 3.38 7.93
C LEU A 134 -8.97 2.70 6.67
N ALA A 135 -9.65 2.79 5.53
CA ALA A 135 -9.11 2.34 4.25
C ALA A 135 -7.84 3.13 3.89
N GLY A 136 -7.85 4.46 4.06
CA GLY A 136 -6.68 5.32 3.84
C GLY A 136 -5.48 4.91 4.69
N LEU A 137 -5.69 4.55 5.96
CA LEU A 137 -4.64 4.05 6.84
C LEU A 137 -3.98 2.77 6.27
N GLY A 138 -4.78 1.83 5.75
CA GLY A 138 -4.28 0.62 5.11
C GLY A 138 -3.49 0.90 3.84
N VAL A 139 -4.03 1.72 2.92
CA VAL A 139 -3.39 2.11 1.66
C VAL A 139 -2.05 2.82 1.92
N GLY A 140 -2.03 3.77 2.86
CA GLY A 140 -0.78 4.46 3.24
C GLY A 140 0.27 3.51 3.79
N GLY A 141 -0.15 2.55 4.61
CA GLY A 141 0.72 1.50 5.14
C GLY A 141 1.30 0.62 4.05
N ASN A 142 0.47 0.18 3.10
CA ASN A 142 0.93 -0.64 1.99
C ASN A 142 1.96 0.10 1.12
N TRP A 143 1.75 1.39 0.84
CA TRP A 143 2.73 2.22 0.12
C TRP A 143 4.10 2.24 0.81
N ALA A 144 4.12 2.53 2.13
CA ALA A 144 5.35 2.62 2.89
C ALA A 144 6.09 1.28 3.00
N ILE A 145 5.35 0.20 3.26
CA ILE A 145 5.94 -1.14 3.46
C ILE A 145 6.36 -1.78 2.13
N SER A 146 5.57 -1.63 1.05
CA SER A 146 5.93 -2.17 -0.29
C SER A 146 7.22 -1.57 -0.81
N GLY A 147 7.39 -0.24 -0.69
CA GLY A 147 8.61 0.44 -1.10
C GLY A 147 9.83 -0.05 -0.31
N THR A 148 9.71 -0.14 1.01
CA THR A 148 10.77 -0.66 1.88
C THR A 148 11.08 -2.13 1.58
N TYR A 149 10.05 -2.97 1.43
CA TYR A 149 10.20 -4.39 1.09
C TYR A 149 10.99 -4.59 -0.20
N VAL A 150 10.60 -3.89 -1.27
CA VAL A 150 11.29 -3.96 -2.57
C VAL A 150 12.73 -3.46 -2.46
N ALA A 151 12.98 -2.39 -1.70
CA ALA A 151 14.34 -1.88 -1.48
C ALA A 151 15.23 -2.84 -0.69
N GLU A 152 14.67 -3.57 0.27
CA GLU A 152 15.41 -4.56 1.08
C GLU A 152 15.63 -5.89 0.35
N MET A 153 14.69 -6.29 -0.51
CA MET A 153 14.67 -7.59 -1.18
C MET A 153 15.51 -7.61 -2.45
N LEU A 154 15.57 -6.50 -3.19
CA LEU A 154 16.23 -6.46 -4.50
C LEU A 154 17.68 -5.97 -4.42
N PRO A 155 18.58 -6.50 -5.32
CA PRO A 155 19.92 -5.97 -5.51
C PRO A 155 19.90 -4.49 -5.91
N GLU A 156 20.96 -3.73 -5.55
CA GLU A 156 21.02 -2.28 -5.77
C GLU A 156 20.95 -1.87 -7.24
N ASP A 157 21.54 -2.66 -8.12
CA ASP A 157 21.55 -2.45 -9.57
C ASP A 157 20.16 -2.53 -10.21
N ARG A 158 19.19 -3.21 -9.55
CA ARG A 158 17.85 -3.42 -10.06
C ARG A 158 16.75 -2.61 -9.35
N ARG A 159 17.02 -2.05 -8.19
CA ARG A 159 16.01 -1.32 -7.38
C ARG A 159 15.34 -0.19 -8.12
N LYS A 160 16.10 0.61 -8.90
CA LYS A 160 15.56 1.74 -9.65
C LYS A 160 14.54 1.30 -10.68
N PHE A 161 14.86 0.25 -11.45
CA PHE A 161 13.96 -0.28 -12.47
C PHE A 161 12.69 -0.88 -11.85
N PHE A 162 12.84 -1.77 -10.89
CA PHE A 162 11.71 -2.42 -10.24
C PHE A 162 10.88 -1.45 -9.39
N GLY A 163 11.48 -0.42 -8.80
CA GLY A 163 10.76 0.67 -8.15
C GLY A 163 9.86 1.45 -9.13
N GLY A 164 10.34 1.72 -10.33
CA GLY A 164 9.53 2.31 -11.41
C GLY A 164 8.38 1.41 -11.84
N VAL A 165 8.64 0.10 -12.02
CA VAL A 165 7.59 -0.89 -12.36
C VAL A 165 6.56 -1.01 -11.22
N LEU A 166 7.01 -0.99 -9.95
CA LEU A 166 6.11 -0.99 -8.81
C LEU A 166 5.14 0.19 -8.88
N ASN A 167 5.67 1.40 -9.05
CA ASN A 167 4.83 2.61 -9.12
C ASN A 167 3.90 2.62 -10.34
N ALA A 168 4.32 2.11 -11.48
CA ALA A 168 3.47 1.98 -12.67
C ALA A 168 2.24 1.08 -12.42
N GLY A 169 2.34 0.12 -11.50
CA GLY A 169 1.23 -0.75 -11.10
C GLY A 169 0.01 0.02 -10.60
N PHE A 170 0.19 1.15 -9.92
CA PHE A 170 -0.92 1.99 -9.45
C PHE A 170 -1.87 2.43 -10.58
N TYR A 171 -1.30 2.82 -11.72
CA TYR A 171 -2.10 3.21 -12.89
C TYR A 171 -2.78 2.03 -13.58
N VAL A 172 -2.21 0.83 -13.49
CA VAL A 172 -2.90 -0.39 -13.94
C VAL A 172 -4.16 -0.61 -13.11
N GLY A 173 -4.11 -0.35 -11.80
CA GLY A 173 -5.27 -0.38 -10.92
C GLY A 173 -6.38 0.58 -11.36
N PHE A 174 -6.02 1.79 -11.81
CA PHE A 174 -6.98 2.75 -12.39
C PHE A 174 -7.76 2.16 -13.57
N PHE A 175 -7.07 1.52 -14.52
CA PHE A 175 -7.73 0.91 -15.67
C PHE A 175 -8.66 -0.24 -15.25
N ILE A 176 -8.25 -1.04 -14.25
CA ILE A 176 -9.08 -2.11 -13.70
C ILE A 176 -10.33 -1.52 -13.05
N ALA A 177 -10.21 -0.48 -12.22
CA ALA A 177 -11.34 0.20 -11.59
C ALA A 177 -12.32 0.76 -12.64
N SER A 178 -11.79 1.36 -13.71
CA SER A 178 -12.61 1.90 -14.81
C SER A 178 -13.39 0.80 -15.54
N ALA A 179 -12.72 -0.33 -15.83
CA ALA A 179 -13.37 -1.49 -16.46
C ALA A 179 -14.44 -2.10 -15.54
N LEU A 180 -14.18 -2.21 -14.25
CA LEU A 180 -15.16 -2.65 -13.26
C LEU A 180 -16.34 -1.69 -13.16
N ASN A 181 -16.13 -0.39 -13.25
CA ASN A 181 -17.19 0.60 -13.20
C ASN A 181 -18.11 0.50 -14.42
N LEU A 182 -17.56 0.23 -15.61
CA LEU A 182 -18.36 0.02 -16.84
C LEU A 182 -19.18 -1.28 -16.81
N THR A 183 -18.77 -2.26 -16.03
CA THR A 183 -19.42 -3.57 -15.93
C THR A 183 -20.25 -3.69 -14.65
N LEU A 184 -19.57 -3.83 -13.49
CA LEU A 184 -20.23 -3.99 -12.20
C LEU A 184 -20.93 -2.71 -11.73
N GLY A 185 -20.27 -1.55 -11.88
CA GLY A 185 -20.84 -0.28 -11.46
C GLY A 185 -22.12 0.08 -12.22
N ALA A 186 -22.11 -0.11 -13.54
CA ALA A 186 -23.26 0.18 -14.40
C ALA A 186 -24.45 -0.76 -14.14
N THR A 187 -24.21 -2.01 -13.74
CA THR A 187 -25.27 -3.02 -13.54
C THR A 187 -25.75 -3.13 -12.10
N PHE A 188 -24.84 -3.09 -11.13
CA PHE A 188 -25.12 -3.36 -9.73
C PHE A 188 -24.91 -2.14 -8.81
N GLY A 189 -24.50 -1.00 -9.38
CA GLY A 189 -24.32 0.26 -8.66
C GLY A 189 -23.05 0.33 -7.79
N TRP A 190 -22.97 1.41 -7.00
CA TRP A 190 -21.80 1.78 -6.22
C TRP A 190 -21.45 0.77 -5.11
N ARG A 191 -22.44 0.09 -4.53
CA ARG A 191 -22.21 -0.92 -3.49
C ARG A 191 -21.41 -2.11 -4.02
N ALA A 192 -21.74 -2.59 -5.23
CA ALA A 192 -21.00 -3.68 -5.86
C ALA A 192 -19.55 -3.29 -6.17
N MET A 193 -19.31 -2.02 -6.52
CA MET A 193 -17.98 -1.49 -6.72
C MET A 193 -17.16 -1.53 -5.43
N PHE A 194 -17.71 -1.10 -4.30
CA PHE A 194 -17.02 -1.21 -3.00
C PHE A 194 -16.81 -2.66 -2.57
N LEU A 195 -17.77 -3.55 -2.83
CA LEU A 195 -17.60 -5.00 -2.57
C LEU A 195 -16.44 -5.60 -3.37
N SER A 196 -16.17 -5.13 -4.59
CA SER A 196 -15.01 -5.59 -5.36
C SER A 196 -13.68 -5.26 -4.69
N GLY A 197 -13.66 -4.29 -3.77
CA GLY A 197 -12.53 -3.97 -2.88
C GLY A 197 -12.12 -5.10 -1.91
N ILE A 198 -12.88 -6.21 -1.83
CA ILE A 198 -12.46 -7.41 -1.11
C ILE A 198 -11.40 -8.23 -1.86
N ALA A 199 -11.27 -8.06 -3.17
CA ALA A 199 -10.36 -8.84 -4.01
C ALA A 199 -8.89 -8.82 -3.51
N PRO A 200 -8.34 -7.72 -2.98
CA PRO A 200 -6.99 -7.69 -2.45
C PRO A 200 -6.73 -8.65 -1.28
N VAL A 201 -7.77 -9.12 -0.57
CA VAL A 201 -7.62 -10.12 0.50
C VAL A 201 -6.93 -11.40 -0.03
N VAL A 202 -7.18 -11.78 -1.29
CA VAL A 202 -6.51 -12.94 -1.92
C VAL A 202 -4.99 -12.71 -1.98
N ILE A 203 -4.56 -11.49 -2.31
CA ILE A 203 -3.13 -11.12 -2.36
C ILE A 203 -2.54 -11.07 -0.94
N ALA A 204 -3.29 -10.58 0.04
CA ALA A 204 -2.85 -10.60 1.44
C ALA A 204 -2.60 -12.03 1.93
N LEU A 205 -3.53 -12.94 1.65
CA LEU A 205 -3.38 -14.37 2.00
C LEU A 205 -2.21 -15.00 1.24
N PHE A 206 -2.10 -14.74 -0.08
CA PHE A 206 -0.95 -15.19 -0.86
C PHE A 206 0.37 -14.68 -0.26
N THR A 207 0.42 -13.41 0.13
CA THR A 207 1.60 -12.80 0.75
C THR A 207 1.97 -13.51 2.05
N LEU A 208 1.01 -13.80 2.92
CA LEU A 208 1.24 -14.50 4.19
C LEU A 208 1.77 -15.92 4.02
N TYR A 209 1.30 -16.66 3.02
CA TYR A 209 1.63 -18.07 2.85
C TYR A 209 2.87 -18.32 1.98
N TYR A 210 3.12 -17.47 0.98
CA TYR A 210 4.14 -17.75 -0.05
C TYR A 210 5.31 -16.76 -0.06
N VAL A 211 5.17 -15.58 0.55
CA VAL A 211 6.21 -14.57 0.53
C VAL A 211 7.09 -14.67 1.77
N LYS A 212 8.40 -14.71 1.54
CA LYS A 212 9.40 -14.80 2.61
C LYS A 212 9.80 -13.40 3.08
N GLU A 213 10.11 -13.29 4.37
CA GLU A 213 10.70 -12.07 4.93
C GLU A 213 12.05 -11.76 4.27
N PRO A 214 12.39 -10.47 4.07
CA PRO A 214 13.68 -10.06 3.54
C PRO A 214 14.82 -10.50 4.47
N GLU A 215 15.91 -11.04 3.91
CA GLU A 215 17.07 -11.47 4.69
C GLU A 215 17.69 -10.32 5.51
N ARG A 216 17.64 -9.10 5.00
CA ARG A 216 18.14 -7.91 5.72
C ARG A 216 17.37 -7.69 7.02
N TRP A 217 16.04 -7.80 6.99
CA TRP A 217 15.21 -7.68 8.18
C TRP A 217 15.50 -8.82 9.17
N THR A 218 15.62 -10.06 8.70
CA THR A 218 15.92 -11.23 9.55
C THR A 218 17.25 -11.06 10.30
N ARG A 219 18.29 -10.61 9.60
CA ARG A 219 19.62 -10.32 10.21
C ARG A 219 19.57 -9.21 11.25
N GLN A 220 18.82 -8.13 10.97
CA GLN A 220 18.64 -7.02 11.92
C GLN A 220 17.86 -7.46 13.16
N ALA A 221 16.80 -8.23 13.00
CA ALA A 221 16.00 -8.77 14.09
C ALA A 221 16.83 -9.72 15.00
N GLU A 222 17.69 -10.56 14.42
CA GLU A 222 18.62 -11.42 15.15
C GLU A 222 19.67 -10.62 15.92
N SER A 223 20.23 -9.56 15.29
CA SER A 223 21.20 -8.68 15.93
C SER A 223 20.59 -7.92 17.11
N ALA A 224 19.36 -7.42 16.94
CA ALA A 224 18.64 -6.74 18.02
C ALA A 224 18.30 -7.68 19.19
N LYS A 225 17.94 -8.95 18.91
CA LYS A 225 17.74 -9.97 19.94
C LYS A 225 19.03 -10.25 20.72
N ARG A 226 20.17 -10.39 20.03
CA ARG A 226 21.49 -10.60 20.69
C ARG A 226 21.89 -9.43 21.57
N LEU A 227 21.71 -8.18 21.11
CA LEU A 227 21.99 -6.97 21.89
C LEU A 227 21.10 -6.89 23.14
N ASN A 228 19.80 -7.22 23.02
CA ASN A 228 18.89 -7.27 24.16
C ASN A 228 19.27 -8.39 25.15
N GLN A 229 19.73 -9.55 24.69
CA GLN A 229 20.23 -10.61 25.55
C GLN A 229 21.50 -10.21 26.28
N LEU A 230 22.47 -9.56 25.60
CA LEU A 230 23.66 -9.02 26.23
C LEU A 230 23.32 -7.92 27.25
N ALA A 231 22.41 -7.01 26.90
CA ALA A 231 21.94 -5.98 27.83
C ALA A 231 21.22 -6.58 29.06
N ALA A 232 20.52 -7.72 28.89
CA ALA A 232 19.91 -8.45 30.00
C ALA A 232 20.93 -9.08 30.93
N ILE A 233 22.07 -9.55 30.42
CA ILE A 233 23.17 -10.07 31.23
C ILE A 233 23.78 -8.95 32.12
N PHE A 234 23.88 -7.75 31.58
CA PHE A 234 24.37 -6.57 32.37
C PHE A 234 23.31 -5.99 33.31
N ARG A 235 22.01 -6.32 33.12
CA ARG A 235 20.91 -5.94 34.02
C ARG A 235 20.55 -6.99 35.06
N ALA A 236 21.06 -8.20 34.94
CA ALA A 236 20.81 -9.29 35.89
C ALA A 236 21.60 -9.08 37.19
N PRO A 237 21.14 -9.65 38.33
CA PRO A 237 21.57 -9.30 39.69
C PRO A 237 23.00 -9.70 40.06
N TYR A 238 23.90 -9.78 39.12
CA TYR A 238 25.32 -10.12 39.35
C TYR A 238 26.21 -8.94 39.69
N LEU A 239 25.62 -7.75 39.89
CA LEU A 239 26.30 -6.53 40.37
C LEU A 239 25.81 -6.10 41.76
N GLY A 240 25.38 -7.04 42.58
CA GLY A 240 25.08 -6.86 43.99
C GLY A 240 26.10 -7.52 44.87
#